data_5668eaf35cdbd59b8a345a6173c76bf3
#
_entry.id   5668eaf35cdbd59b8a345a6173c76bf3
#
_cell.length_a   1.000
_cell.length_b   1.000
_cell.length_c   1.000
_cell.angle_alpha   90.00
_cell.angle_beta   90.00
_cell.angle_gamma   90.00
#
_symmetry.space_group_name_H-M   'P 1'
#
loop_
_entity.id
_entity.type
_entity.pdbx_description
1 polymer ?
#
loop_
_entity_poly.entity_id
_entity_poly.type
_entity_poly.pdbx_seq_one_letter_code
_entity_poly.pdbx_strand_id
1 'polypeptide(L)'
;MEIMQPTMRRQPACFAALLLLALCTAAPAQSTQIKLDPAKTHISWTLGDVLHTVEGTFQLKSGSIAFDAQTGDASGQIVVDAASGNSGNGMRDSKMKKDVLESAKYPEIVFTPKHVSGYVAGQDNSTVQVAGEFTIHGGTHPLTLNLPITVKGNQVEAHTQFDVPYEQWGMKNPSTLFLKVSNTVQIKIEAAGELQMVK
;
A
#
# COMPACT_ATOMS: atom_id res chain seq x y z
N MET A 1 -19.62 -10.10 97.30
CA MET A 1 -19.49 -8.82 96.54
C MET A 1 -18.76 -9.20 95.24
N GLU A 2 -19.57 -9.57 94.29
CA GLU A 2 -19.13 -10.26 93.03
C GLU A 2 -19.22 -9.22 91.92
N ILE A 3 -18.08 -8.93 91.29
CA ILE A 3 -17.99 -7.93 90.27
C ILE A 3 -18.11 -8.66 88.88
N MET A 4 -19.28 -8.44 88.32
CA MET A 4 -19.62 -8.97 86.97
C MET A 4 -18.88 -8.16 85.93
N GLN A 5 -18.02 -8.83 85.12
CA GLN A 5 -17.35 -8.27 83.95
C GLN A 5 -18.25 -8.42 82.71
N PRO A 6 -18.34 -7.42 81.78
CA PRO A 6 -19.10 -7.56 80.59
C PRO A 6 -18.25 -8.21 79.47
N THR A 7 -18.81 -9.24 78.92
CA THR A 7 -18.25 -9.96 77.72
C THR A 7 -18.36 -9.07 76.46
N MET A 8 -17.23 -8.73 75.95
CA MET A 8 -17.09 -7.98 74.70
C MET A 8 -17.29 -8.89 73.51
N ARG A 9 -18.44 -8.80 72.79
CA ARG A 9 -18.81 -9.53 71.60
C ARG A 9 -18.05 -8.96 70.42
N ARG A 10 -17.06 -9.69 69.87
CA ARG A 10 -16.36 -9.33 68.62
C ARG A 10 -17.28 -9.60 67.44
N GLN A 11 -17.61 -8.55 66.68
CA GLN A 11 -18.27 -8.68 65.38
C GLN A 11 -17.21 -8.99 64.29
N PRO A 12 -17.46 -9.92 63.38
CA PRO A 12 -16.58 -10.12 62.22
C PRO A 12 -16.86 -9.04 61.19
N ALA A 13 -15.84 -8.22 60.89
CA ALA A 13 -15.86 -7.29 59.76
C ALA A 13 -15.82 -8.07 58.45
N CYS A 14 -16.95 -8.13 57.74
CA CYS A 14 -17.00 -8.59 56.35
C CYS A 14 -16.31 -7.54 55.45
N PHE A 15 -15.08 -7.81 55.08
CA PHE A 15 -14.44 -7.11 53.97
C PHE A 15 -15.04 -7.60 52.65
N ALA A 16 -16.03 -6.86 52.14
CA ALA A 16 -16.51 -7.03 50.78
C ALA A 16 -15.46 -6.42 49.82
N ALA A 17 -14.57 -7.24 49.30
CA ALA A 17 -13.67 -6.89 48.21
C ALA A 17 -14.49 -6.70 46.93
N LEU A 18 -14.76 -5.45 46.57
CA LEU A 18 -15.40 -5.06 45.33
C LEU A 18 -14.37 -5.22 44.20
N LEU A 19 -14.42 -6.35 43.50
CA LEU A 19 -13.61 -6.63 42.30
C LEU A 19 -14.20 -5.83 41.14
N LEU A 20 -13.66 -4.60 40.90
CA LEU A 20 -13.95 -3.83 39.69
C LEU A 20 -13.33 -4.56 38.49
N LEU A 21 -14.13 -5.37 37.81
CA LEU A 21 -13.78 -5.85 36.45
C LEU A 21 -13.85 -4.64 35.50
N ALA A 22 -12.71 -4.04 35.20
CA ALA A 22 -12.61 -3.10 34.10
C ALA A 22 -12.86 -3.84 32.78
N LEU A 23 -14.09 -3.77 32.26
CA LEU A 23 -14.37 -4.14 30.87
C LEU A 23 -13.62 -3.17 29.99
N CYS A 24 -12.45 -3.57 29.48
CA CYS A 24 -11.81 -2.92 28.35
C CYS A 24 -12.70 -3.15 27.13
N THR A 25 -13.62 -2.23 26.85
CA THR A 25 -14.33 -2.21 25.57
C THR A 25 -13.32 -1.81 24.50
N ALA A 26 -12.82 -2.79 23.76
CA ALA A 26 -12.07 -2.51 22.53
C ALA A 26 -13.02 -1.74 21.59
N ALA A 27 -12.77 -0.47 21.39
CA ALA A 27 -13.45 0.31 20.35
C ALA A 27 -13.18 -0.37 19.01
N PRO A 28 -14.19 -0.58 18.16
CA PRO A 28 -13.95 -1.12 16.84
C PRO A 28 -12.97 -0.21 16.10
N ALA A 29 -11.86 -0.76 15.63
CA ALA A 29 -10.90 -0.05 14.79
C ALA A 29 -11.64 0.42 13.53
N GLN A 30 -11.72 1.73 13.34
CA GLN A 30 -12.29 2.30 12.11
C GLN A 30 -11.27 2.12 10.99
N SER A 31 -11.45 1.07 10.19
CA SER A 31 -10.62 0.88 9.02
C SER A 31 -11.14 1.70 7.86
N THR A 32 -10.23 2.45 7.25
CA THR A 32 -10.48 3.19 6.01
C THR A 32 -10.06 2.29 4.84
N GLN A 33 -10.93 2.11 3.86
CA GLN A 33 -10.62 1.36 2.66
C GLN A 33 -10.68 2.28 1.44
N ILE A 34 -9.67 2.16 0.57
CA ILE A 34 -9.63 2.80 -0.73
C ILE A 34 -9.68 1.68 -1.78
N LYS A 35 -10.65 1.76 -2.69
CA LYS A 35 -10.74 0.87 -3.84
C LYS A 35 -10.42 1.65 -5.10
N LEU A 36 -9.35 1.27 -5.81
CA LEU A 36 -8.95 1.91 -7.05
C LEU A 36 -9.85 1.50 -8.21
N ASP A 37 -10.10 2.44 -9.11
CA ASP A 37 -10.82 2.25 -10.36
C ASP A 37 -9.82 1.97 -11.49
N PRO A 38 -9.77 0.74 -12.05
CA PRO A 38 -8.84 0.41 -13.12
C PRO A 38 -9.04 1.25 -14.40
N ALA A 39 -10.27 1.70 -14.66
CA ALA A 39 -10.57 2.48 -15.87
C ALA A 39 -10.11 3.95 -15.76
N LYS A 40 -9.92 4.43 -14.53
CA LYS A 40 -9.50 5.81 -14.24
C LYS A 40 -8.08 5.92 -13.70
N THR A 41 -7.42 4.79 -13.47
CA THR A 41 -6.03 4.76 -13.00
C THR A 41 -5.09 4.61 -14.17
N HIS A 42 -4.15 5.55 -14.30
CA HIS A 42 -3.16 5.57 -15.37
C HIS A 42 -1.78 5.24 -14.81
N ILE A 43 -1.15 4.21 -15.38
CA ILE A 43 0.20 3.78 -15.05
C ILE A 43 1.05 3.97 -16.28
N SER A 44 2.02 4.86 -16.24
CA SER A 44 2.98 5.10 -17.30
C SER A 44 4.40 4.82 -16.83
N TRP A 45 5.25 4.50 -17.78
CA TRP A 45 6.67 4.27 -17.54
C TRP A 45 7.50 4.99 -18.59
N THR A 46 8.70 5.38 -18.18
CA THR A 46 9.67 6.08 -19.03
C THR A 46 11.03 5.40 -18.89
N LEU A 47 11.60 5.01 -20.00
CA LEU A 47 12.93 4.41 -20.09
C LEU A 47 13.80 5.24 -21.04
N GLY A 48 14.86 5.83 -20.50
CA GLY A 48 15.84 6.57 -21.29
C GLY A 48 16.79 5.65 -22.03
N ASP A 49 17.16 6.04 -23.25
CA ASP A 49 18.32 5.51 -23.96
C ASP A 49 19.27 6.66 -24.33
N VAL A 50 20.38 6.34 -25.01
CA VAL A 50 21.40 7.34 -25.37
C VAL A 50 20.87 8.38 -26.38
N LEU A 51 19.84 8.06 -27.14
CA LEU A 51 19.33 8.88 -28.23
C LEU A 51 17.90 9.35 -28.01
N HIS A 52 17.09 8.59 -27.28
CA HIS A 52 15.65 8.80 -27.16
C HIS A 52 15.14 8.39 -25.79
N THR A 53 13.98 8.89 -25.46
CA THR A 53 13.17 8.43 -24.34
C THR A 53 12.04 7.57 -24.90
N VAL A 54 11.87 6.38 -24.32
CA VAL A 54 10.76 5.49 -24.62
C VAL A 54 9.75 5.59 -23.51
N GLU A 55 8.52 5.80 -23.87
CA GLU A 55 7.38 5.83 -22.93
C GLU A 55 6.44 4.67 -23.25
N GLY A 56 5.68 4.27 -22.23
CA GLY A 56 4.64 3.28 -22.37
C GLY A 56 3.73 3.23 -21.17
N THR A 57 2.79 2.31 -21.21
CA THR A 57 1.78 2.16 -20.17
C THR A 57 1.66 0.72 -19.71
N PHE A 58 1.06 0.54 -18.52
CA PHE A 58 0.52 -0.72 -18.02
C PHE A 58 -0.94 -0.54 -17.61
N GLN A 59 -1.66 -1.64 -17.48
CA GLN A 59 -3.05 -1.65 -17.01
C GLN A 59 -3.11 -2.11 -15.56
N LEU A 60 -3.82 -1.36 -14.73
CA LEU A 60 -4.22 -1.79 -13.40
C LEU A 60 -5.24 -2.94 -13.54
N LYS A 61 -4.98 -4.07 -12.92
CA LYS A 61 -5.90 -5.21 -12.86
C LYS A 61 -6.89 -5.05 -11.71
N SER A 62 -6.38 -4.68 -10.55
CA SER A 62 -7.16 -4.39 -9.35
C SER A 62 -6.35 -3.58 -8.35
N GLY A 63 -7.01 -2.86 -7.46
CA GLY A 63 -6.34 -2.15 -6.38
C GLY A 63 -7.27 -1.93 -5.19
N SER A 64 -6.80 -2.32 -4.00
CA SER A 64 -7.49 -2.03 -2.75
C SER A 64 -6.45 -1.88 -1.64
N ILE A 65 -6.61 -0.84 -0.84
CA ILE A 65 -5.81 -0.57 0.35
C ILE A 65 -6.78 -0.37 1.51
N ALA A 66 -6.61 -1.12 2.58
CA ALA A 66 -7.27 -0.88 3.86
C ALA A 66 -6.23 -0.46 4.88
N PHE A 67 -6.53 0.55 5.69
CA PHE A 67 -5.61 1.00 6.73
C PHE A 67 -6.37 1.52 7.94
N ASP A 68 -5.72 1.43 9.11
CA ASP A 68 -6.15 2.06 10.34
C ASP A 68 -5.55 3.46 10.41
N ALA A 69 -6.41 4.48 10.51
CA ALA A 69 -5.96 5.88 10.54
C ALA A 69 -5.22 6.26 11.84
N GLN A 70 -5.33 5.47 12.91
CA GLN A 70 -4.66 5.72 14.18
C GLN A 70 -3.29 5.06 14.27
N THR A 71 -3.19 3.78 13.87
CA THR A 71 -1.94 3.02 13.92
C THR A 71 -1.12 3.14 12.64
N GLY A 72 -1.78 3.42 11.51
CA GLY A 72 -1.17 3.42 10.18
C GLY A 72 -1.02 2.01 9.60
N ASP A 73 -1.38 0.96 10.32
CA ASP A 73 -1.28 -0.41 9.79
C ASP A 73 -2.12 -0.55 8.54
N ALA A 74 -1.52 -1.09 7.49
CA ALA A 74 -2.15 -1.18 6.19
C ALA A 74 -2.09 -2.60 5.62
N SER A 75 -3.07 -2.91 4.79
CA SER A 75 -3.22 -4.19 4.11
C SER A 75 -3.88 -4.02 2.75
N GLY A 76 -3.95 -5.10 1.98
CA GLY A 76 -4.52 -5.11 0.64
C GLY A 76 -3.46 -5.28 -0.43
N GLN A 77 -3.83 -5.05 -1.68
CA GLN A 77 -2.94 -5.20 -2.83
C GLN A 77 -3.33 -4.26 -3.96
N ILE A 78 -2.32 -3.80 -4.69
CA ILE A 78 -2.45 -3.14 -5.99
C ILE A 78 -1.80 -4.07 -7.00
N VAL A 79 -2.57 -4.55 -7.98
CA VAL A 79 -2.12 -5.56 -8.95
C VAL A 79 -2.16 -4.98 -10.35
N VAL A 80 -1.03 -5.03 -11.03
CA VAL A 80 -0.84 -4.57 -12.40
C VAL A 80 -0.59 -5.77 -13.30
N ASP A 81 -1.21 -5.80 -14.48
CA ASP A 81 -0.98 -6.85 -15.48
C ASP A 81 0.38 -6.64 -16.15
N ALA A 82 1.34 -7.50 -15.87
CA ALA A 82 2.68 -7.45 -16.47
C ALA A 82 2.65 -7.67 -17.98
N ALA A 83 1.65 -8.39 -18.50
CA ALA A 83 1.49 -8.61 -19.93
C ALA A 83 0.81 -7.45 -20.68
N SER A 84 0.26 -6.47 -19.98
CA SER A 84 -0.41 -5.31 -20.56
C SER A 84 0.54 -4.24 -21.08
N GLY A 85 1.84 -4.36 -20.83
CA GLY A 85 2.85 -3.37 -21.22
C GLY A 85 2.76 -2.98 -22.70
N ASN A 86 2.63 -1.67 -22.97
CA ASN A 86 2.44 -1.12 -24.31
C ASN A 86 3.27 0.16 -24.47
N SER A 87 4.19 0.16 -25.42
CA SER A 87 5.03 1.30 -25.79
C SER A 87 4.70 1.85 -27.18
N GLY A 88 3.62 1.37 -27.80
CA GLY A 88 3.27 1.70 -29.19
C GLY A 88 4.12 0.98 -30.24
N ASN A 89 5.01 0.07 -29.84
CA ASN A 89 5.83 -0.73 -30.77
C ASN A 89 5.77 -2.22 -30.39
N GLY A 90 5.07 -3.01 -31.21
CA GLY A 90 4.79 -4.42 -30.90
C GLY A 90 6.03 -5.32 -30.75
N MET A 91 7.13 -5.03 -31.48
CA MET A 91 8.38 -5.80 -31.31
C MET A 91 9.04 -5.50 -29.96
N ARG A 92 9.08 -4.24 -29.56
CA ARG A 92 9.59 -3.80 -28.26
C ARG A 92 8.74 -4.36 -27.13
N ASP A 93 7.41 -4.30 -27.26
CA ASP A 93 6.47 -4.83 -26.27
C ASP A 93 6.60 -6.34 -26.13
N SER A 94 6.76 -7.07 -27.24
CA SER A 94 7.01 -8.51 -27.21
C SER A 94 8.33 -8.85 -26.50
N LYS A 95 9.40 -8.10 -26.76
CA LYS A 95 10.69 -8.27 -26.10
C LYS A 95 10.61 -7.94 -24.60
N MET A 96 9.94 -6.84 -24.24
CA MET A 96 9.72 -6.47 -22.84
C MET A 96 8.98 -7.58 -22.09
N LYS A 97 7.87 -8.07 -22.62
CA LYS A 97 7.06 -9.13 -22.00
C LYS A 97 7.81 -10.46 -21.89
N LYS A 98 8.54 -10.85 -22.92
CA LYS A 98 9.20 -12.16 -22.99
C LYS A 98 10.54 -12.19 -22.26
N ASP A 99 11.39 -11.18 -22.50
CA ASP A 99 12.80 -11.24 -22.11
C ASP A 99 13.13 -10.42 -20.87
N VAL A 100 12.34 -9.38 -20.55
CA VAL A 100 12.60 -8.50 -19.42
C VAL A 100 11.69 -8.86 -18.25
N LEU A 101 10.37 -8.83 -18.45
CA LEU A 101 9.39 -9.09 -17.40
C LEU A 101 9.08 -10.59 -17.23
N GLU A 102 9.38 -11.42 -18.24
CA GLU A 102 9.00 -12.84 -18.28
C GLU A 102 7.52 -13.02 -17.87
N SER A 103 6.62 -12.22 -18.46
CA SER A 103 5.22 -12.09 -17.99
C SER A 103 4.41 -13.38 -18.11
N ALA A 104 4.85 -14.37 -18.90
CA ALA A 104 4.26 -15.70 -18.91
C ALA A 104 4.53 -16.48 -17.60
N LYS A 105 5.65 -16.20 -16.92
CA LYS A 105 6.04 -16.80 -15.65
C LYS A 105 5.64 -15.92 -14.46
N TYR A 106 5.72 -14.62 -14.63
CA TYR A 106 5.41 -13.60 -13.61
C TYR A 106 4.33 -12.67 -14.17
N PRO A 107 3.04 -13.10 -14.16
CA PRO A 107 1.98 -12.37 -14.85
C PRO A 107 1.55 -11.08 -14.16
N GLU A 108 1.97 -10.86 -12.92
CA GLU A 108 1.52 -9.74 -12.11
C GLU A 108 2.69 -8.97 -11.50
N ILE A 109 2.54 -7.65 -11.45
CA ILE A 109 3.36 -6.76 -10.64
C ILE A 109 2.46 -6.32 -9.49
N VAL A 110 2.94 -6.52 -8.25
CA VAL A 110 2.10 -6.35 -7.05
C VAL A 110 2.75 -5.39 -6.08
N PHE A 111 1.99 -4.42 -5.58
CA PHE A 111 2.37 -3.65 -4.40
C PHE A 111 1.47 -4.02 -3.23
N THR A 112 2.08 -4.44 -2.12
CA THR A 112 1.42 -4.81 -0.87
C THR A 112 1.74 -3.76 0.18
N PRO A 113 0.81 -2.84 0.50
CA PRO A 113 1.00 -1.84 1.54
C PRO A 113 1.13 -2.50 2.91
N LYS A 114 1.96 -1.94 3.77
CA LYS A 114 2.17 -2.37 5.16
C LYS A 114 1.88 -1.25 6.15
N HIS A 115 2.15 0.00 5.77
CA HIS A 115 1.95 1.14 6.64
C HIS A 115 1.61 2.40 5.84
N VAL A 116 0.64 3.16 6.33
CA VAL A 116 0.23 4.47 5.81
C VAL A 116 0.45 5.51 6.89
N SER A 117 1.09 6.61 6.55
CA SER A 117 1.28 7.75 7.44
C SER A 117 0.97 9.07 6.74
N GLY A 118 0.70 10.13 7.52
CA GLY A 118 0.38 11.45 6.98
C GLY A 118 -1.07 11.64 6.52
N TYR A 119 -1.92 10.62 6.64
CA TYR A 119 -3.34 10.75 6.37
C TYR A 119 -4.03 11.55 7.48
N VAL A 120 -4.79 12.57 7.09
CA VAL A 120 -5.61 13.38 8.02
C VAL A 120 -7.05 13.34 7.54
N ALA A 121 -7.92 12.70 8.32
CA ALA A 121 -9.34 12.62 8.01
C ALA A 121 -9.98 14.02 7.93
N GLY A 122 -10.80 14.25 6.89
CA GLY A 122 -11.49 15.52 6.67
C GLY A 122 -10.66 16.60 6.01
N GLN A 123 -9.44 16.33 5.57
CA GLN A 123 -8.66 17.22 4.72
C GLN A 123 -8.82 16.83 3.24
N ASP A 124 -9.16 17.82 2.41
CA ASP A 124 -9.34 17.61 0.97
C ASP A 124 -8.01 17.34 0.24
N ASN A 125 -6.91 17.87 0.75
CA ASN A 125 -5.57 17.69 0.20
C ASN A 125 -4.58 17.34 1.30
N SER A 126 -3.81 16.28 1.09
CA SER A 126 -2.71 15.89 1.98
C SER A 126 -1.61 15.16 1.21
N THR A 127 -0.46 14.99 1.83
CA THR A 127 0.56 14.09 1.32
C THR A 127 0.67 12.91 2.27
N VAL A 128 0.38 11.73 1.76
CA VAL A 128 0.53 10.49 2.53
C VAL A 128 1.77 9.75 2.09
N GLN A 129 2.37 9.03 3.02
CA GLN A 129 3.45 8.11 2.74
C GLN A 129 2.93 6.68 2.93
N VAL A 130 3.13 5.84 1.91
CA VAL A 130 2.75 4.42 1.94
C VAL A 130 3.99 3.57 1.81
N ALA A 131 4.36 2.90 2.90
CA ALA A 131 5.44 1.92 2.91
C ALA A 131 4.88 0.52 2.67
N GLY A 132 5.59 -0.29 1.87
CA GLY A 132 5.14 -1.63 1.53
C GLY A 132 6.18 -2.43 0.77
N GLU A 133 5.71 -3.51 0.18
CA GLU A 133 6.49 -4.45 -0.61
C GLU A 133 6.08 -4.40 -2.08
N PHE A 134 7.04 -4.20 -2.96
CA PHE A 134 6.86 -4.21 -4.41
C PHE A 134 7.41 -5.51 -4.99
N THR A 135 6.54 -6.34 -5.54
CA THR A 135 6.89 -7.62 -6.14
C THR A 135 6.83 -7.52 -7.66
N ILE A 136 7.95 -7.78 -8.32
CA ILE A 136 8.10 -7.78 -9.77
C ILE A 136 9.08 -8.88 -10.17
N HIS A 137 8.82 -9.56 -11.28
CA HIS A 137 9.70 -10.61 -11.82
C HIS A 137 10.09 -11.68 -10.77
N GLY A 138 9.17 -12.00 -9.85
CA GLY A 138 9.36 -12.96 -8.76
C GLY A 138 10.22 -12.48 -7.60
N GLY A 139 10.79 -11.28 -7.65
CA GLY A 139 11.51 -10.63 -6.55
C GLY A 139 10.61 -9.66 -5.78
N THR A 140 10.83 -9.55 -4.46
CA THR A 140 10.12 -8.61 -3.59
C THR A 140 11.11 -7.59 -3.02
N HIS A 141 10.75 -6.31 -3.12
CA HIS A 141 11.60 -5.18 -2.76
C HIS A 141 10.84 -4.21 -1.87
N PRO A 142 11.46 -3.66 -0.82
CA PRO A 142 10.82 -2.62 -0.03
C PRO A 142 10.67 -1.36 -0.88
N LEU A 143 9.49 -0.73 -0.80
CA LEU A 143 9.18 0.51 -1.51
C LEU A 143 8.36 1.41 -0.61
N THR A 144 8.75 2.69 -0.57
CA THR A 144 7.98 3.74 0.10
C THR A 144 7.57 4.79 -0.93
N LEU A 145 6.27 5.01 -1.04
CA LEU A 145 5.67 5.95 -1.97
C LEU A 145 5.24 7.21 -1.23
N ASN A 146 5.57 8.38 -1.77
CA ASN A 146 5.00 9.65 -1.34
C ASN A 146 3.87 10.03 -2.32
N LEU A 147 2.67 10.19 -1.79
CA LEU A 147 1.45 10.38 -2.57
C LEU A 147 0.77 11.69 -2.14
N PRO A 148 0.90 12.77 -2.90
CA PRO A 148 -0.08 13.83 -2.87
C PRO A 148 -1.45 13.23 -3.20
N ILE A 149 -2.41 13.41 -2.30
CA ILE A 149 -3.78 12.93 -2.47
C ILE A 149 -4.76 14.10 -2.44
N THR A 150 -5.83 13.97 -3.20
CA THR A 150 -6.99 14.85 -3.15
C THR A 150 -8.23 14.01 -2.87
N VAL A 151 -9.02 14.40 -1.88
CA VAL A 151 -10.27 13.75 -1.49
C VAL A 151 -11.43 14.70 -1.73
N LYS A 152 -12.40 14.29 -2.53
CA LYS A 152 -13.64 15.03 -2.81
C LYS A 152 -14.84 14.13 -2.56
N GLY A 153 -15.47 14.31 -1.40
CA GLY A 153 -16.51 13.38 -0.95
C GLY A 153 -15.91 12.00 -0.68
N ASN A 154 -16.31 11.00 -1.46
CA ASN A 154 -15.74 9.65 -1.42
C ASN A 154 -14.71 9.39 -2.55
N GLN A 155 -14.51 10.32 -3.46
CA GLN A 155 -13.54 10.17 -4.54
C GLN A 155 -12.13 10.53 -4.04
N VAL A 156 -11.16 9.68 -4.38
CA VAL A 156 -9.74 9.87 -4.05
C VAL A 156 -8.93 9.88 -5.33
N GLU A 157 -8.11 10.89 -5.49
CA GLU A 157 -7.09 10.97 -6.52
C GLU A 157 -5.71 11.00 -5.85
N ALA A 158 -4.77 10.25 -6.39
CA ALA A 158 -3.40 10.19 -5.88
C ALA A 158 -2.40 10.19 -7.03
N HIS A 159 -1.25 10.83 -6.82
CA HIS A 159 -0.18 10.87 -7.78
C HIS A 159 1.12 10.38 -7.13
N THR A 160 1.91 9.62 -7.88
CA THR A 160 3.26 9.26 -7.43
C THR A 160 4.18 8.99 -8.61
N GLN A 161 5.47 9.12 -8.34
CA GLN A 161 6.53 8.80 -9.27
C GLN A 161 7.67 8.16 -8.49
N PHE A 162 8.24 7.08 -9.02
CA PHE A 162 9.36 6.37 -8.41
C PHE A 162 10.17 5.64 -9.47
N ASP A 163 11.39 5.30 -9.12
CA ASP A 163 12.33 4.61 -9.97
C ASP A 163 12.41 3.12 -9.62
N VAL A 164 12.43 2.28 -10.65
CA VAL A 164 12.62 0.83 -10.56
C VAL A 164 13.97 0.48 -11.16
N PRO A 165 14.97 0.12 -10.35
CA PRO A 165 16.29 -0.32 -10.82
C PRO A 165 16.20 -1.78 -11.29
N TYR A 166 15.51 -1.99 -12.40
CA TYR A 166 15.08 -3.31 -12.87
C TYR A 166 16.25 -4.28 -13.09
N GLU A 167 17.40 -3.78 -13.53
CA GLU A 167 18.59 -4.62 -13.71
C GLU A 167 19.16 -5.13 -12.39
N GLN A 168 19.20 -4.27 -11.34
CA GLN A 168 19.57 -4.66 -9.98
C GLN A 168 18.61 -5.70 -9.40
N TRP A 169 17.34 -5.65 -9.83
CA TRP A 169 16.30 -6.55 -9.38
C TRP A 169 16.22 -7.85 -10.20
N GLY A 170 17.25 -8.12 -11.01
CA GLY A 170 17.44 -9.38 -11.72
C GLY A 170 16.76 -9.47 -13.08
N MET A 171 16.17 -8.38 -13.56
CA MET A 171 15.58 -8.32 -14.90
C MET A 171 16.66 -8.04 -15.94
N LYS A 172 16.48 -8.59 -17.14
CA LYS A 172 17.43 -8.45 -18.23
C LYS A 172 17.40 -7.05 -18.82
N ASN A 173 18.56 -6.41 -18.93
CA ASN A 173 18.68 -5.16 -19.67
C ASN A 173 18.52 -5.42 -21.19
N PRO A 174 17.57 -4.73 -21.85
CA PRO A 174 17.31 -4.93 -23.27
C PRO A 174 18.32 -4.24 -24.20
N SER A 175 19.39 -3.66 -23.68
CA SER A 175 20.46 -3.04 -24.47
C SER A 175 20.98 -3.97 -25.55
N THR A 176 21.44 -3.37 -26.66
CA THR A 176 22.12 -4.06 -27.73
C THR A 176 23.53 -3.47 -27.90
N LEU A 177 24.32 -4.02 -28.83
CA LEU A 177 25.68 -3.54 -29.10
C LEU A 177 25.71 -2.04 -29.46
N PHE A 178 24.66 -1.54 -30.10
CA PHE A 178 24.58 -0.15 -30.59
C PHE A 178 23.60 0.74 -29.85
N LEU A 179 22.71 0.15 -29.04
CA LEU A 179 21.69 0.88 -28.30
C LEU A 179 21.80 0.53 -26.81
N LYS A 180 22.27 1.47 -26.02
CA LYS A 180 22.31 1.33 -24.56
C LYS A 180 21.12 2.02 -23.95
N VAL A 181 20.36 1.29 -23.14
CA VAL A 181 19.24 1.80 -22.35
C VAL A 181 19.62 1.92 -20.88
N SER A 182 18.95 2.81 -20.17
CA SER A 182 19.09 2.98 -18.73
C SER A 182 18.85 1.64 -18.01
N ASN A 183 19.51 1.42 -16.89
CA ASN A 183 19.28 0.30 -15.98
C ASN A 183 18.15 0.53 -14.99
N THR A 184 17.50 1.70 -15.08
CA THR A 184 16.40 2.15 -14.23
C THR A 184 15.27 2.64 -15.12
N VAL A 185 14.06 2.26 -14.80
CA VAL A 185 12.83 2.74 -15.42
C VAL A 185 12.08 3.60 -14.41
N GLN A 186 11.59 4.76 -14.85
CA GLN A 186 10.75 5.62 -14.05
C GLN A 186 9.29 5.24 -14.23
N ILE A 187 8.57 5.09 -13.12
CA ILE A 187 7.14 4.79 -13.10
C ILE A 187 6.41 6.03 -12.60
N LYS A 188 5.35 6.41 -13.30
CA LYS A 188 4.40 7.45 -12.88
C LYS A 188 3.02 6.84 -12.78
N ILE A 189 2.32 7.09 -11.68
CA ILE A 189 0.97 6.61 -11.42
C ILE A 189 0.06 7.80 -11.11
N GLU A 190 -1.05 7.86 -11.81
CA GLU A 190 -2.19 8.74 -11.53
C GLU A 190 -3.35 7.83 -11.18
N ALA A 191 -3.59 7.65 -9.88
CA ALA A 191 -4.58 6.73 -9.35
C ALA A 191 -5.87 7.46 -9.02
N ALA A 192 -7.00 6.86 -9.37
CA ALA A 192 -8.32 7.30 -8.95
C ALA A 192 -9.06 6.15 -8.28
N GLY A 193 -9.84 6.46 -7.26
CA GLY A 193 -10.57 5.44 -6.51
C GLY A 193 -11.65 6.01 -5.61
N GLU A 194 -12.24 5.14 -4.81
CA GLU A 194 -13.29 5.48 -3.86
C GLU A 194 -12.88 5.10 -2.45
N LEU A 195 -13.12 6.04 -1.53
CA LEU A 195 -12.92 5.86 -0.09
C LEU A 195 -14.20 5.28 0.51
N GLN A 196 -14.05 4.19 1.25
CA GLN A 196 -15.12 3.51 1.97
C GLN A 196 -14.72 3.39 3.45
N MET A 197 -15.58 3.81 4.36
CA MET A 197 -15.40 3.54 5.77
C MET A 197 -16.00 2.18 6.08
N VAL A 198 -15.17 1.25 6.53
CA VAL A 198 -15.61 -0.08 6.97
C VAL A 198 -15.85 0.02 8.48
N LYS A 199 -17.08 -0.28 8.89
CA LYS A 199 -17.49 -0.32 10.30
C LYS A 199 -17.13 -1.66 10.91
#